data_531eb889a6f06d906fdfc280c6c04b44
#
_entry.id   531eb889a6f06d906fdfc280c6c04b44
#
_cell.length_a   1.000
_cell.length_b   1.000
_cell.length_c   1.000
_cell.angle_alpha   90.00
_cell.angle_beta   90.00
_cell.angle_gamma   90.00
#
_symmetry.space_group_name_H-M   'P 1'
#
loop_
_entity.id
_entity.type
_entity.pdbx_description
1 polymer ?
#
loop_
_entity_poly.entity_id
_entity_poly.type
_entity_poly.pdbx_seq_one_letter_code
_entity_poly.pdbx_strand_id
1 'polypeptide(L)'
;MTTYETLAELPLQIDGYTLEGKTRRISPEFERITTTVHLQGGGEEGLGEDVTYGEPEQRAQLEAGPVLPLAGGWTIDSFSQRLEELDLFGGAEPGMPAYLDYRRWAFESAAADLALRQAGRSLADLLGREPQPINFVVSLRLGEPPSAEPVTRRVAAYPGLQFKLDYSPSWDEELLARLSATGAVESIDFKGAYKGTPVDVETVPAVYRRCAEIFPDAWLEDPDLTNPEADEALRPYRDRITWDAPIHGVDDIVALPFLPRTINVKPSRIGSWKKLLHTYEWCAERGITNYGGGQSELGVGRGQIQYLASIFHGGEANDIAPSGYDWLDFPETGLPANPLPPEIEPTGFRRRS
;
A
#
# COMPACT_ATOMS: atom_id res chain seq x y z
N MET A 1 -24.14 -12.41 5.19
CA MET A 1 -23.29 -11.58 6.07
C MET A 1 -22.08 -11.22 5.26
N THR A 2 -21.80 -9.94 5.10
CA THR A 2 -20.60 -9.45 4.39
C THR A 2 -19.36 -9.66 5.26
N THR A 3 -18.17 -9.61 4.63
CA THR A 3 -16.90 -9.71 5.37
C THR A 3 -16.79 -8.59 6.43
N TYR A 4 -17.28 -7.39 6.10
CA TYR A 4 -17.28 -6.28 7.04
C TYR A 4 -18.23 -6.53 8.24
N GLU A 5 -19.44 -7.03 8.03
CA GLU A 5 -20.40 -7.33 9.12
C GLU A 5 -19.79 -8.30 10.15
N THR A 6 -18.90 -9.20 9.73
CA THR A 6 -18.19 -10.12 10.64
C THR A 6 -17.21 -9.39 11.56
N LEU A 7 -16.54 -8.33 11.06
CA LEU A 7 -15.61 -7.51 11.83
C LEU A 7 -16.31 -6.41 12.64
N ALA A 8 -17.36 -5.84 12.07
CA ALA A 8 -18.06 -4.64 12.57
C ALA A 8 -18.57 -4.77 14.00
N GLU A 9 -19.06 -5.96 14.37
CA GLU A 9 -19.66 -6.23 15.67
C GLU A 9 -18.67 -6.64 16.76
N LEU A 10 -17.36 -6.72 16.45
CA LEU A 10 -16.36 -7.05 17.46
C LEU A 10 -16.37 -5.98 18.57
N PRO A 11 -16.51 -6.38 19.84
CA PRO A 11 -16.38 -5.47 20.97
C PRO A 11 -14.96 -4.92 21.04
N LEU A 12 -14.85 -3.66 21.42
CA LEU A 12 -13.59 -2.94 21.54
C LEU A 12 -13.64 -2.07 22.81
N GLN A 13 -12.75 -2.36 23.77
CA GLN A 13 -12.53 -1.50 24.93
C GLN A 13 -11.26 -0.70 24.72
N ILE A 14 -11.35 0.62 24.81
CA ILE A 14 -10.19 1.54 24.76
C ILE A 14 -10.09 2.24 26.10
N ASP A 15 -8.93 2.09 26.78
CA ASP A 15 -8.61 2.79 28.03
C ASP A 15 -7.81 4.07 27.76
N GLY A 16 -7.05 4.09 26.65
CA GLY A 16 -6.25 5.22 26.20
C GLY A 16 -5.42 4.88 24.97
N TYR A 17 -4.57 5.84 24.55
CA TYR A 17 -3.63 5.60 23.48
C TYR A 17 -2.35 6.44 23.63
N THR A 18 -1.29 6.02 22.94
CA THR A 18 -0.04 6.77 22.82
C THR A 18 0.40 6.81 21.37
N LEU A 19 1.35 7.70 21.05
CA LEU A 19 1.89 7.90 19.71
C LEU A 19 3.41 7.71 19.73
N GLU A 20 3.93 6.94 18.78
CA GLU A 20 5.37 6.73 18.57
C GLU A 20 5.78 7.17 17.17
N GLY A 21 6.66 8.16 17.06
CA GLY A 21 7.22 8.62 15.78
C GLY A 21 8.35 7.71 15.33
N LYS A 22 8.34 7.35 14.02
CA LYS A 22 9.46 6.68 13.37
C LYS A 22 9.96 7.55 12.22
N THR A 23 11.28 7.63 12.09
CA THR A 23 11.92 8.51 11.11
C THR A 23 12.97 7.73 10.34
N ARG A 24 13.03 7.96 9.02
CA ARG A 24 14.06 7.41 8.16
C ARG A 24 14.40 8.37 7.03
N ARG A 25 15.70 8.63 6.83
CA ARG A 25 16.17 9.37 5.66
C ARG A 25 16.13 8.48 4.43
N ILE A 26 15.37 8.89 3.42
CA ILE A 26 15.21 8.18 2.15
C ILE A 26 16.17 8.76 1.10
N SER A 27 16.29 10.11 1.04
CA SER A 27 17.26 10.83 0.21
C SER A 27 17.82 12.02 0.97
N PRO A 28 18.81 12.76 0.42
CA PRO A 28 19.30 14.00 1.04
C PRO A 28 18.19 15.04 1.28
N GLU A 29 17.17 15.05 0.43
CA GLU A 29 16.07 16.03 0.42
C GLU A 29 14.79 15.49 1.08
N PHE A 30 14.70 14.19 1.35
CA PHE A 30 13.47 13.57 1.85
C PHE A 30 13.71 12.69 3.08
N GLU A 31 13.13 13.12 4.19
CA GLU A 31 13.01 12.34 5.42
C GLU A 31 11.57 11.83 5.57
N ARG A 32 11.43 10.52 5.60
CA ARG A 32 10.13 9.87 5.86
C ARG A 32 9.88 9.84 7.35
N ILE A 33 8.72 10.36 7.78
CA ILE A 33 8.21 10.22 9.15
C ILE A 33 6.88 9.49 9.08
N THR A 34 6.68 8.53 9.98
CA THR A 34 5.39 7.88 10.23
C THR A 34 5.10 7.87 11.72
N THR A 35 3.82 7.78 12.09
CA THR A 35 3.42 7.71 13.50
C THR A 35 2.68 6.41 13.76
N THR A 36 3.20 5.58 14.68
CA THR A 36 2.49 4.42 15.19
C THR A 36 1.50 4.86 16.25
N VAL A 37 0.24 4.50 16.09
CA VAL A 37 -0.83 4.63 17.09
C VAL A 37 -0.86 3.36 17.92
N HIS A 38 -0.73 3.49 19.23
CA HIS A 38 -0.84 2.43 20.21
C HIS A 38 -2.15 2.60 20.98
N LEU A 39 -3.20 1.87 20.63
CA LEU A 39 -4.45 1.81 21.40
C LEU A 39 -4.32 0.77 22.49
N GLN A 40 -4.62 1.15 23.74
CA GLN A 40 -4.55 0.27 24.91
C GLN A 40 -5.95 0.05 25.50
N GLY A 41 -6.25 -1.17 25.91
CA GLY A 41 -7.52 -1.48 26.58
C GLY A 41 -7.62 -2.95 26.97
N GLY A 42 -8.24 -3.22 28.14
CA GLY A 42 -8.44 -4.58 28.63
C GLY A 42 -7.16 -5.38 28.84
N GLY A 43 -6.01 -4.73 29.03
CA GLY A 43 -4.70 -5.38 29.18
C GLY A 43 -4.02 -5.74 27.86
N GLU A 44 -4.61 -5.40 26.73
CA GLU A 44 -4.09 -5.64 25.37
C GLU A 44 -3.69 -4.32 24.69
N GLU A 45 -2.89 -4.42 23.62
CA GLU A 45 -2.46 -3.30 22.80
C GLU A 45 -2.69 -3.59 21.31
N GLY A 46 -3.40 -2.67 20.64
CA GLY A 46 -3.57 -2.65 19.20
C GLY A 46 -2.70 -1.59 18.54
N LEU A 47 -2.11 -1.91 17.40
CA LEU A 47 -1.21 -1.02 16.66
C LEU A 47 -1.75 -0.67 15.29
N GLY A 48 -1.50 0.59 14.87
CA GLY A 48 -1.73 1.05 13.51
C GLY A 48 -0.72 2.12 13.16
N GLU A 49 -0.56 2.44 11.86
CA GLU A 49 0.47 3.38 11.42
C GLU A 49 -0.11 4.46 10.51
N ASP A 50 0.04 5.74 10.93
CA ASP A 50 -0.23 6.91 10.12
C ASP A 50 0.92 7.13 9.12
N VAL A 51 0.60 7.01 7.85
CA VAL A 51 1.53 7.13 6.74
C VAL A 51 1.40 8.46 5.98
N THR A 52 0.82 9.47 6.59
CA THR A 52 0.80 10.84 6.06
C THR A 52 2.20 11.24 5.61
N TYR A 53 2.35 11.74 4.37
CA TYR A 53 3.66 12.13 3.82
C TYR A 53 4.14 13.49 4.33
N GLY A 54 3.23 14.35 4.76
CA GLY A 54 3.57 15.67 5.26
C GLY A 54 4.35 15.60 6.58
N GLU A 55 5.62 16.00 6.55
CA GLU A 55 6.46 16.08 7.75
C GLU A 55 5.86 17.02 8.80
N PRO A 56 5.36 18.22 8.44
CA PRO A 56 4.73 19.14 9.41
C PRO A 56 3.53 18.50 10.12
N GLU A 57 2.67 17.78 9.40
CA GLU A 57 1.48 17.12 9.95
C GLU A 57 1.83 15.97 10.89
N GLN A 58 2.89 15.21 10.59
CA GLN A 58 3.38 14.14 11.46
C GLN A 58 3.96 14.72 12.76
N ARG A 59 4.78 15.77 12.65
CA ARG A 59 5.37 16.45 13.82
C ARG A 59 4.30 17.11 14.69
N ALA A 60 3.32 17.78 14.09
CA ALA A 60 2.21 18.40 14.82
C ALA A 60 1.39 17.36 15.59
N GLN A 61 1.12 16.18 15.00
CA GLN A 61 0.43 15.10 15.68
C GLN A 61 1.22 14.55 16.88
N LEU A 62 2.52 14.33 16.70
CA LEU A 62 3.39 13.85 17.77
C LEU A 62 3.52 14.87 18.92
N GLU A 63 3.61 16.16 18.58
CA GLU A 63 3.67 17.25 19.58
C GLU A 63 2.34 17.41 20.34
N ALA A 64 1.20 17.31 19.65
CA ALA A 64 -0.11 17.36 20.29
C ALA A 64 -0.34 16.18 21.23
N GLY A 65 0.23 15.02 20.91
CA GLY A 65 0.07 13.79 21.70
C GLY A 65 -1.36 13.21 21.61
N PRO A 66 -1.78 12.39 22.60
CA PRO A 66 -3.05 11.66 22.59
C PRO A 66 -4.24 12.54 23.01
N VAL A 67 -4.60 13.51 22.17
CA VAL A 67 -5.67 14.51 22.48
C VAL A 67 -7.08 14.08 22.05
N LEU A 68 -7.21 13.03 21.22
CA LEU A 68 -8.53 12.59 20.74
C LEU A 68 -9.28 11.81 21.85
N PRO A 69 -10.60 12.08 22.06
CA PRO A 69 -11.41 11.43 23.06
C PRO A 69 -11.88 10.04 22.58
N LEU A 70 -10.98 9.05 22.61
CA LEU A 70 -11.21 7.70 22.11
C LEU A 70 -11.53 6.68 23.20
N ALA A 71 -11.25 6.98 24.48
CA ALA A 71 -11.53 6.08 25.59
C ALA A 71 -13.02 5.75 25.69
N GLY A 72 -13.33 4.47 25.91
CA GLY A 72 -14.72 3.99 26.02
C GLY A 72 -14.90 2.57 25.51
N GLY A 73 -16.14 2.10 25.58
CA GLY A 73 -16.57 0.82 25.00
C GLY A 73 -17.23 1.05 23.62
N TRP A 74 -16.78 0.34 22.63
CA TRP A 74 -17.18 0.45 21.23
C TRP A 74 -17.45 -0.92 20.61
N THR A 75 -17.99 -0.93 19.42
CA THR A 75 -17.74 -1.96 18.39
C THR A 75 -16.82 -1.36 17.33
N ILE A 76 -16.26 -2.19 16.45
CA ILE A 76 -15.45 -1.66 15.32
C ILE A 76 -16.27 -0.67 14.49
N ASP A 77 -17.53 -0.97 14.20
CA ASP A 77 -18.39 -0.06 13.41
C ASP A 77 -18.67 1.26 14.15
N SER A 78 -19.03 1.21 15.44
CA SER A 78 -19.29 2.44 16.20
C SER A 78 -18.03 3.28 16.43
N PHE A 79 -16.86 2.65 16.55
CA PHE A 79 -15.59 3.37 16.61
C PHE A 79 -15.24 4.03 15.27
N SER A 80 -15.45 3.33 14.15
CA SER A 80 -15.29 3.87 12.81
C SER A 80 -16.18 5.11 12.59
N GLN A 81 -17.47 5.05 13.01
CA GLN A 81 -18.38 6.21 12.99
C GLN A 81 -17.87 7.35 13.88
N ARG A 82 -17.34 7.03 15.06
CA ARG A 82 -16.75 8.05 15.94
C ARG A 82 -15.58 8.76 15.30
N LEU A 83 -14.72 8.06 14.55
CA LEU A 83 -13.59 8.67 13.82
C LEU A 83 -14.06 9.63 12.71
N GLU A 84 -15.21 9.37 12.09
CA GLU A 84 -15.80 10.28 11.08
C GLU A 84 -16.22 11.65 11.66
N GLU A 85 -16.60 11.65 12.94
CA GLU A 85 -17.02 12.88 13.64
C GLU A 85 -15.84 13.71 14.17
N LEU A 86 -14.64 13.11 14.28
CA LEU A 86 -13.49 13.75 14.90
C LEU A 86 -12.64 14.51 13.86
N ASP A 87 -12.17 15.67 14.29
CA ASP A 87 -11.12 16.38 13.58
C ASP A 87 -9.77 15.73 13.92
N LEU A 88 -9.26 14.93 13.00
CA LEU A 88 -8.00 14.21 13.17
C LEU A 88 -6.76 15.10 12.99
N PHE A 89 -6.92 16.35 12.52
CA PHE A 89 -5.83 17.29 12.25
C PHE A 89 -5.82 18.51 13.18
N GLY A 90 -6.70 18.53 14.21
CA GLY A 90 -6.68 19.57 15.25
C GLY A 90 -6.98 20.98 14.73
N GLY A 91 -7.88 21.12 13.77
CA GLY A 91 -8.28 22.38 13.14
C GLY A 91 -7.42 22.82 11.96
N ALA A 92 -6.33 22.07 11.65
CA ALA A 92 -5.53 22.36 10.47
C ALA A 92 -6.08 21.63 9.24
N GLU A 93 -6.04 22.27 8.08
CA GLU A 93 -6.32 21.58 6.83
C GLU A 93 -5.13 20.67 6.46
N PRO A 94 -5.37 19.39 6.10
CA PRO A 94 -4.30 18.52 5.65
C PRO A 94 -3.74 19.00 4.31
N GLY A 95 -2.44 18.90 4.13
CA GLY A 95 -1.75 19.33 2.90
C GLY A 95 -2.22 18.59 1.64
N MET A 96 -2.83 17.42 1.80
CA MET A 96 -3.51 16.67 0.73
C MET A 96 -4.77 15.98 1.28
N PRO A 97 -5.87 15.90 0.51
CA PRO A 97 -7.10 15.21 0.95
C PRO A 97 -6.88 13.77 1.43
N ALA A 98 -6.00 13.03 0.76
CA ALA A 98 -5.68 11.65 1.10
C ALA A 98 -5.07 11.47 2.51
N TYR A 99 -4.53 12.53 3.12
CA TYR A 99 -3.96 12.47 4.47
C TYR A 99 -5.03 12.19 5.54
N LEU A 100 -6.29 12.58 5.28
CA LEU A 100 -7.42 12.22 6.14
C LEU A 100 -7.60 10.70 6.21
N ASP A 101 -7.58 10.02 5.06
CA ASP A 101 -7.70 8.57 4.97
C ASP A 101 -6.49 7.86 5.58
N TYR A 102 -5.27 8.37 5.35
CA TYR A 102 -4.04 7.80 5.91
C TYR A 102 -4.04 7.82 7.44
N ARG A 103 -4.38 8.96 8.03
CA ARG A 103 -4.47 9.11 9.48
C ARG A 103 -5.63 8.33 10.07
N ARG A 104 -6.78 8.34 9.41
CA ARG A 104 -7.93 7.53 9.82
C ARG A 104 -7.57 6.04 9.85
N TRP A 105 -6.91 5.53 8.82
CA TRP A 105 -6.47 4.15 8.75
C TRP A 105 -5.58 3.74 9.93
N ALA A 106 -4.74 4.61 10.43
CA ALA A 106 -3.91 4.31 11.60
C ALA A 106 -4.76 3.98 12.83
N PHE A 107 -5.83 4.72 13.08
CA PHE A 107 -6.76 4.44 14.18
C PHE A 107 -7.66 3.25 13.89
N GLU A 108 -8.17 3.12 12.67
CA GLU A 108 -9.00 1.97 12.24
C GLU A 108 -8.24 0.66 12.36
N SER A 109 -6.98 0.63 11.91
CA SER A 109 -6.14 -0.56 11.97
C SER A 109 -5.73 -0.90 13.41
N ALA A 110 -5.39 0.09 14.22
CA ALA A 110 -5.11 -0.11 15.64
C ALA A 110 -6.33 -0.65 16.40
N ALA A 111 -7.52 -0.14 16.09
CA ALA A 111 -8.77 -0.58 16.73
C ALA A 111 -9.10 -2.04 16.40
N ALA A 112 -8.98 -2.43 15.13
CA ALA A 112 -9.21 -3.82 14.73
C ALA A 112 -8.17 -4.77 15.35
N ASP A 113 -6.90 -4.37 15.38
CA ASP A 113 -5.84 -5.17 16.01
C ASP A 113 -6.10 -5.36 17.51
N LEU A 114 -6.52 -4.30 18.23
CA LEU A 114 -6.89 -4.35 19.64
C LEU A 114 -8.12 -5.25 19.88
N ALA A 115 -9.20 -5.03 19.14
CA ALA A 115 -10.43 -5.81 19.28
C ALA A 115 -10.20 -7.31 19.04
N LEU A 116 -9.42 -7.66 18.03
CA LEU A 116 -9.04 -9.05 17.73
C LEU A 116 -8.23 -9.67 18.86
N ARG A 117 -7.29 -8.91 19.46
CA ARG A 117 -6.50 -9.36 20.61
C ARG A 117 -7.37 -9.55 21.85
N GLN A 118 -8.26 -8.62 22.14
CA GLN A 118 -9.24 -8.73 23.23
C GLN A 118 -10.17 -9.94 23.03
N ALA A 119 -10.51 -10.28 21.78
CA ALA A 119 -11.29 -11.46 21.44
C ALA A 119 -10.48 -12.77 21.41
N GLY A 120 -9.15 -12.73 21.56
CA GLY A 120 -8.25 -13.88 21.46
C GLY A 120 -8.25 -14.53 20.06
N ARG A 121 -8.45 -13.76 19.01
CA ARG A 121 -8.58 -14.23 17.62
C ARG A 121 -7.65 -13.51 16.67
N SER A 122 -7.24 -14.16 15.60
CA SER A 122 -6.63 -13.51 14.45
C SER A 122 -7.69 -13.02 13.46
N LEU A 123 -7.33 -12.05 12.59
CA LEU A 123 -8.23 -11.63 11.51
C LEU A 123 -8.51 -12.77 10.53
N ALA A 124 -7.51 -13.62 10.25
CA ALA A 124 -7.66 -14.77 9.39
C ALA A 124 -8.72 -15.75 9.93
N ASP A 125 -8.64 -16.08 11.23
CA ASP A 125 -9.63 -16.95 11.89
C ASP A 125 -11.02 -16.32 11.92
N LEU A 126 -11.09 -15.01 12.18
CA LEU A 126 -12.37 -14.28 12.21
C LEU A 126 -13.07 -14.36 10.86
N LEU A 127 -12.32 -14.17 9.77
CA LEU A 127 -12.84 -14.16 8.41
C LEU A 127 -12.90 -15.54 7.75
N GLY A 128 -12.47 -16.61 8.45
CA GLY A 128 -12.42 -17.96 7.91
C GLY A 128 -11.50 -18.09 6.69
N ARG A 129 -10.41 -17.34 6.66
CA ARG A 129 -9.42 -17.33 5.56
C ARG A 129 -8.13 -17.99 6.02
N GLU A 130 -7.50 -18.73 5.13
CA GLU A 130 -6.20 -19.36 5.38
C GLU A 130 -5.09 -18.50 4.78
N PRO A 131 -4.10 -18.07 5.57
CA PRO A 131 -2.98 -17.27 5.07
C PRO A 131 -2.16 -18.05 4.04
N GLN A 132 -1.85 -17.39 2.92
CA GLN A 132 -1.05 -17.94 1.83
C GLN A 132 0.32 -17.25 1.78
N PRO A 133 1.34 -17.89 1.19
CA PRO A 133 2.59 -17.22 0.85
C PRO A 133 2.35 -15.96 0.01
N ILE A 134 3.19 -14.93 0.21
CA ILE A 134 2.99 -13.63 -0.41
C ILE A 134 4.08 -13.40 -1.45
N ASN A 135 3.70 -13.37 -2.72
CA ASN A 135 4.56 -12.82 -3.75
C ASN A 135 4.65 -11.30 -3.58
N PHE A 136 5.85 -10.76 -3.69
CA PHE A 136 6.05 -9.32 -3.63
C PHE A 136 6.95 -8.82 -4.77
N VAL A 137 6.77 -7.57 -5.14
CA VAL A 137 7.67 -6.84 -6.04
C VAL A 137 8.42 -5.78 -5.26
N VAL A 138 9.63 -5.48 -5.72
CA VAL A 138 10.44 -4.37 -5.19
C VAL A 138 10.20 -3.15 -6.06
N SER A 139 9.65 -2.08 -5.48
CA SER A 139 9.42 -0.82 -6.19
C SER A 139 10.72 -0.02 -6.25
N LEU A 140 11.15 0.37 -7.46
CA LEU A 140 12.40 1.09 -7.67
C LEU A 140 12.26 2.21 -8.71
N ARG A 141 13.02 3.29 -8.45
CA ARG A 141 13.44 4.26 -9.46
C ARG A 141 14.83 3.92 -9.96
N LEU A 142 15.06 4.07 -11.26
CA LEU A 142 16.32 3.69 -11.88
C LEU A 142 17.40 4.78 -11.83
N GLY A 143 17.12 5.89 -11.16
CA GLY A 143 18.05 7.02 -11.03
C GLY A 143 18.02 7.98 -12.23
N GLU A 144 18.91 9.00 -12.19
CA GLU A 144 19.09 9.98 -13.27
C GLU A 144 20.59 10.22 -13.46
N PRO A 145 21.17 9.81 -14.59
CA PRO A 145 20.55 9.06 -15.69
C PRO A 145 20.10 7.65 -15.27
N PRO A 146 19.04 7.09 -15.92
CA PRO A 146 18.51 5.80 -15.52
C PRO A 146 19.48 4.65 -15.84
N SER A 147 19.51 3.65 -14.95
CA SER A 147 20.41 2.49 -15.08
C SER A 147 19.71 1.18 -14.70
N ALA A 148 20.03 0.09 -15.37
CA ALA A 148 19.58 -1.25 -15.00
C ALA A 148 20.29 -1.81 -13.75
N GLU A 149 21.37 -1.16 -13.28
CA GLU A 149 22.21 -1.64 -12.19
C GLU A 149 21.42 -1.89 -10.90
N PRO A 150 20.49 -1.02 -10.44
CA PRO A 150 19.69 -1.28 -9.24
C PRO A 150 18.90 -2.60 -9.30
N VAL A 151 18.40 -2.98 -10.47
CA VAL A 151 17.70 -4.24 -10.70
C VAL A 151 18.67 -5.40 -10.76
N THR A 152 19.72 -5.31 -11.60
CA THR A 152 20.65 -6.42 -11.83
C THR A 152 21.43 -6.83 -10.58
N ARG A 153 21.83 -5.87 -9.72
CA ARG A 153 22.45 -6.18 -8.42
C ARG A 153 21.52 -6.96 -7.51
N ARG A 154 20.25 -6.56 -7.44
CA ARG A 154 19.27 -7.23 -6.57
C ARG A 154 18.95 -8.63 -7.07
N VAL A 155 18.78 -8.82 -8.37
CA VAL A 155 18.58 -10.14 -8.98
C VAL A 155 19.80 -11.06 -8.72
N ALA A 156 21.02 -10.51 -8.79
CA ALA A 156 22.23 -11.28 -8.51
C ALA A 156 22.33 -11.71 -7.04
N ALA A 157 21.95 -10.83 -6.11
CA ALA A 157 21.96 -11.12 -4.66
C ALA A 157 20.79 -12.02 -4.22
N TYR A 158 19.62 -11.81 -4.80
CA TYR A 158 18.37 -12.51 -4.45
C TYR A 158 17.68 -13.00 -5.74
N PRO A 159 18.04 -14.17 -6.25
CA PRO A 159 17.37 -14.75 -7.42
C PRO A 159 15.88 -14.97 -7.18
N GLY A 160 15.05 -14.63 -8.18
CA GLY A 160 13.59 -14.73 -8.09
C GLY A 160 12.89 -13.46 -7.61
N LEU A 161 13.61 -12.37 -7.33
CA LEU A 161 12.97 -11.06 -7.13
C LEU A 161 12.32 -10.57 -8.41
N GLN A 162 11.18 -9.92 -8.23
CA GLN A 162 10.44 -9.20 -9.26
C GLN A 162 10.34 -7.73 -8.90
N PHE A 163 10.14 -6.86 -9.91
CA PHE A 163 10.23 -5.42 -9.74
C PHE A 163 9.03 -4.69 -10.33
N LYS A 164 8.59 -3.70 -9.60
CA LYS A 164 7.77 -2.59 -10.09
C LYS A 164 8.73 -1.41 -10.35
N LEU A 165 8.74 -0.90 -11.56
CA LEU A 165 9.66 0.18 -11.94
C LEU A 165 8.91 1.47 -12.22
N ASP A 166 9.29 2.54 -11.54
CA ASP A 166 8.81 3.89 -11.86
C ASP A 166 9.39 4.33 -13.21
N TYR A 167 8.49 4.57 -14.15
CA TYR A 167 8.81 5.03 -15.50
C TYR A 167 9.56 6.37 -15.49
N SER A 168 10.46 6.55 -16.48
CA SER A 168 11.06 7.84 -16.84
C SER A 168 11.02 8.05 -18.35
N PRO A 169 10.74 9.27 -18.84
CA PRO A 169 10.76 9.58 -20.28
C PRO A 169 12.16 9.42 -20.91
N SER A 170 13.22 9.34 -20.09
CA SER A 170 14.61 9.13 -20.51
C SER A 170 14.98 7.67 -20.74
N TRP A 171 14.04 6.71 -20.60
CA TRP A 171 14.31 5.31 -20.88
C TRP A 171 14.56 5.06 -22.37
N ASP A 172 15.75 4.58 -22.67
CA ASP A 172 16.16 4.25 -24.04
C ASP A 172 16.12 2.75 -24.34
N GLU A 173 16.37 2.38 -25.59
CA GLU A 173 16.34 0.99 -26.06
C GLU A 173 17.38 0.11 -25.39
N GLU A 174 18.57 0.63 -25.05
CA GLU A 174 19.62 -0.13 -24.39
C GLU A 174 19.20 -0.49 -22.96
N LEU A 175 18.67 0.47 -22.21
CA LEU A 175 18.14 0.25 -20.87
C LEU A 175 17.01 -0.77 -20.88
N LEU A 176 16.02 -0.57 -21.76
CA LEU A 176 14.87 -1.46 -21.88
C LEU A 176 15.29 -2.90 -22.21
N ALA A 177 16.23 -3.08 -23.14
CA ALA A 177 16.77 -4.39 -23.48
C ALA A 177 17.49 -5.05 -22.30
N ARG A 178 18.27 -4.29 -21.53
CA ARG A 178 18.97 -4.80 -20.34
C ARG A 178 18.00 -5.20 -19.24
N LEU A 179 16.96 -4.41 -19.00
CA LEU A 179 15.92 -4.72 -18.01
C LEU A 179 15.14 -5.98 -18.43
N SER A 180 14.72 -6.04 -19.70
CA SER A 180 14.00 -7.20 -20.26
C SER A 180 14.82 -8.49 -20.15
N ALA A 181 16.14 -8.43 -20.37
CA ALA A 181 17.02 -9.58 -20.24
C ALA A 181 17.09 -10.15 -18.82
N THR A 182 16.68 -9.41 -17.79
CA THR A 182 16.59 -9.91 -16.41
C THR A 182 15.41 -10.85 -16.20
N GLY A 183 14.34 -10.73 -17.01
CA GLY A 183 13.08 -11.44 -16.80
C GLY A 183 12.35 -11.08 -15.49
N ALA A 184 12.75 -9.98 -14.85
CA ALA A 184 12.33 -9.65 -13.50
C ALA A 184 11.39 -8.43 -13.41
N VAL A 185 10.99 -7.82 -14.54
CA VAL A 185 10.08 -6.67 -14.55
C VAL A 185 8.64 -7.15 -14.57
N GLU A 186 7.92 -6.94 -13.49
CA GLU A 186 6.53 -7.38 -13.29
C GLU A 186 5.52 -6.26 -13.49
N SER A 187 5.92 -5.00 -13.22
CA SER A 187 5.06 -3.84 -13.39
C SER A 187 5.87 -2.59 -13.76
N ILE A 188 5.28 -1.73 -14.59
CA ILE A 188 5.80 -0.40 -14.90
C ILE A 188 4.73 0.61 -14.47
N ASP A 189 5.12 1.49 -13.56
CA ASP A 189 4.28 2.56 -13.04
C ASP A 189 4.58 3.86 -13.79
N PHE A 190 3.64 4.27 -14.65
CA PHE A 190 3.78 5.44 -15.52
C PHE A 190 3.52 6.77 -14.82
N LYS A 191 3.05 6.76 -13.57
CA LYS A 191 2.76 7.98 -12.77
C LYS A 191 1.78 8.96 -13.43
N GLY A 192 0.95 8.49 -14.36
CA GLY A 192 0.05 9.34 -15.15
C GLY A 192 -1.03 10.06 -14.32
N ALA A 193 -1.36 9.55 -13.15
CA ALA A 193 -2.32 10.16 -12.23
C ALA A 193 -1.73 11.31 -11.38
N TYR A 194 -0.42 11.57 -11.46
CA TYR A 194 0.27 12.56 -10.61
C TYR A 194 0.51 13.91 -11.30
N LYS A 195 -0.28 14.25 -12.33
CA LYS A 195 -0.14 15.49 -13.10
C LYS A 195 -0.16 16.75 -12.21
N GLY A 196 0.81 17.64 -12.43
CA GLY A 196 0.95 18.88 -11.68
C GLY A 196 1.49 18.73 -10.25
N THR A 197 1.91 17.55 -9.85
CA THR A 197 2.52 17.29 -8.54
C THR A 197 4.06 17.24 -8.65
N PRO A 198 4.81 17.26 -7.53
CA PRO A 198 6.27 17.08 -7.55
C PRO A 198 6.78 15.74 -8.11
N VAL A 199 5.88 14.76 -8.27
CA VAL A 199 6.18 13.44 -8.84
C VAL A 199 5.56 13.27 -10.24
N ASP A 200 5.10 14.35 -10.86
CA ASP A 200 4.63 14.36 -12.25
C ASP A 200 5.76 13.95 -13.20
N VAL A 201 5.41 13.11 -14.16
CA VAL A 201 6.35 12.60 -15.17
C VAL A 201 5.79 12.88 -16.54
N GLU A 202 6.64 13.36 -17.46
CA GLU A 202 6.25 13.61 -18.85
C GLU A 202 5.71 12.34 -19.51
N THR A 203 4.55 12.46 -20.17
CA THR A 203 3.96 11.36 -20.94
C THR A 203 4.58 11.34 -22.33
N VAL A 204 5.35 10.28 -22.62
CA VAL A 204 5.95 10.04 -23.96
C VAL A 204 5.32 8.78 -24.57
N PRO A 205 4.31 8.90 -25.46
CA PRO A 205 3.55 7.79 -25.99
C PRO A 205 4.38 6.70 -26.66
N ALA A 206 5.48 7.10 -27.33
CA ALA A 206 6.40 6.16 -27.97
C ALA A 206 7.10 5.25 -26.96
N VAL A 207 7.51 5.80 -25.79
CA VAL A 207 8.14 5.02 -24.71
C VAL A 207 7.10 4.13 -24.02
N TYR A 208 5.87 4.62 -23.82
CA TYR A 208 4.76 3.82 -23.29
C TYR A 208 4.53 2.56 -24.13
N ARG A 209 4.38 2.76 -25.46
CA ARG A 209 4.24 1.64 -26.40
C ARG A 209 5.42 0.68 -26.32
N ARG A 210 6.64 1.22 -26.29
CA ARG A 210 7.86 0.41 -26.27
C ARG A 210 7.98 -0.41 -24.99
N CYS A 211 7.60 0.15 -23.84
CA CYS A 211 7.51 -0.59 -22.60
C CYS A 211 6.51 -1.76 -22.70
N ALA A 212 5.32 -1.50 -23.24
CA ALA A 212 4.30 -2.53 -23.39
C ALA A 212 4.69 -3.67 -24.37
N GLU A 213 5.53 -3.37 -25.38
CA GLU A 213 6.05 -4.36 -26.34
C GLU A 213 7.19 -5.20 -25.73
N ILE A 214 8.12 -4.55 -25.03
CA ILE A 214 9.36 -5.20 -24.54
C ILE A 214 9.11 -6.03 -23.27
N PHE A 215 8.08 -5.67 -22.48
CA PHE A 215 7.67 -6.39 -21.28
C PHE A 215 6.24 -6.95 -21.47
N PRO A 216 6.07 -8.03 -22.27
CA PRO A 216 4.75 -8.50 -22.71
C PRO A 216 3.87 -9.01 -21.56
N ASP A 217 4.47 -9.41 -20.45
CA ASP A 217 3.77 -9.95 -19.28
C ASP A 217 3.60 -8.92 -18.14
N ALA A 218 4.28 -7.76 -18.22
CA ALA A 218 4.23 -6.76 -17.16
C ALA A 218 2.90 -6.00 -17.12
N TRP A 219 2.45 -5.68 -15.92
CA TRP A 219 1.37 -4.74 -15.69
C TRP A 219 1.80 -3.31 -16.04
N LEU A 220 0.88 -2.54 -16.58
CA LEU A 220 1.04 -1.15 -17.01
C LEU A 220 0.22 -0.28 -16.03
N GLU A 221 0.86 0.16 -14.97
CA GLU A 221 0.19 0.86 -13.87
C GLU A 221 0.11 2.37 -14.13
N ASP A 222 -1.06 2.94 -13.86
CA ASP A 222 -1.35 4.38 -13.91
C ASP A 222 -0.86 5.09 -15.19
N PRO A 223 -1.15 4.60 -16.41
CA PRO A 223 -0.81 5.34 -17.60
C PRO A 223 -1.67 6.61 -17.74
N ASP A 224 -1.10 7.68 -18.30
CA ASP A 224 -1.86 8.88 -18.65
C ASP A 224 -2.70 8.66 -19.91
N LEU A 225 -3.91 8.12 -19.73
CA LEU A 225 -4.86 7.91 -20.82
C LEU A 225 -5.65 9.18 -21.18
N THR A 226 -5.43 10.31 -20.51
CA THR A 226 -5.98 11.61 -20.91
C THR A 226 -5.22 12.19 -22.11
N ASN A 227 -3.99 11.73 -22.34
CA ASN A 227 -3.24 12.00 -23.55
C ASN A 227 -3.73 11.07 -24.67
N PRO A 228 -4.32 11.59 -25.78
CA PRO A 228 -4.91 10.75 -26.83
C PRO A 228 -3.90 9.85 -27.56
N GLU A 229 -2.64 10.30 -27.71
CA GLU A 229 -1.59 9.50 -28.34
C GLU A 229 -1.12 8.36 -27.44
N ALA A 230 -1.11 8.56 -26.11
CA ALA A 230 -0.81 7.52 -25.15
C ALA A 230 -1.94 6.49 -25.06
N ASP A 231 -3.22 6.93 -25.05
CA ASP A 231 -4.37 6.00 -25.10
C ASP A 231 -4.33 5.15 -26.38
N GLU A 232 -4.07 5.77 -27.54
CA GLU A 232 -3.93 5.03 -28.81
C GLU A 232 -2.75 4.04 -28.76
N ALA A 233 -1.60 4.46 -28.19
CA ALA A 233 -0.41 3.63 -28.08
C ALA A 233 -0.64 2.39 -27.21
N LEU A 234 -1.43 2.53 -26.14
CA LEU A 234 -1.72 1.45 -25.19
C LEU A 234 -3.02 0.70 -25.47
N ARG A 235 -3.81 1.09 -26.44
CA ARG A 235 -5.09 0.43 -26.80
C ARG A 235 -4.97 -1.09 -26.99
N PRO A 236 -3.93 -1.63 -27.66
CA PRO A 236 -3.77 -3.08 -27.80
C PRO A 236 -3.46 -3.82 -26.49
N TYR A 237 -3.08 -3.10 -25.44
CA TYR A 237 -2.57 -3.63 -24.16
C TYR A 237 -3.49 -3.33 -22.99
N ARG A 238 -4.73 -2.89 -23.22
CA ARG A 238 -5.69 -2.49 -22.18
C ARG A 238 -5.96 -3.57 -21.14
N ASP A 239 -5.84 -4.82 -21.48
CA ASP A 239 -6.00 -5.96 -20.57
C ASP A 239 -4.88 -6.08 -19.50
N ARG A 240 -3.76 -5.36 -19.70
CA ARG A 240 -2.65 -5.26 -18.76
C ARG A 240 -2.58 -3.92 -18.03
N ILE A 241 -3.52 -3.00 -18.29
CA ILE A 241 -3.56 -1.73 -17.59
C ILE A 241 -4.18 -1.93 -16.20
N THR A 242 -3.52 -1.37 -15.20
CA THR A 242 -3.97 -1.36 -13.81
C THR A 242 -3.85 0.04 -13.21
N TRP A 243 -4.52 0.28 -12.09
CA TRP A 243 -4.51 1.57 -11.41
C TRP A 243 -4.17 1.44 -9.93
N ASP A 244 -3.38 2.38 -9.45
CA ASP A 244 -2.97 2.59 -8.07
C ASP A 244 -3.50 3.93 -7.54
N ALA A 245 -2.94 5.03 -8.04
CA ALA A 245 -3.15 6.36 -7.46
C ALA A 245 -4.61 6.81 -7.37
N PRO A 246 -5.48 6.58 -8.38
CA PRO A 246 -6.86 7.04 -8.32
C PRO A 246 -7.76 6.18 -7.41
N ILE A 247 -7.31 5.04 -6.88
CA ILE A 247 -8.18 4.09 -6.19
C ILE A 247 -8.27 4.40 -4.70
N HIS A 248 -9.40 4.95 -4.27
CA HIS A 248 -9.78 5.19 -2.87
C HIS A 248 -11.02 4.37 -2.46
N GLY A 249 -11.61 3.62 -3.38
CA GLY A 249 -12.79 2.79 -3.15
C GLY A 249 -13.48 2.35 -4.43
N VAL A 250 -14.65 1.76 -4.29
CA VAL A 250 -15.43 1.21 -5.41
C VAL A 250 -15.83 2.28 -6.42
N ASP A 251 -16.23 3.47 -5.96
CA ASP A 251 -16.69 4.54 -6.84
C ASP A 251 -15.60 4.97 -7.83
N ASP A 252 -14.34 4.98 -7.38
CA ASP A 252 -13.19 5.31 -8.24
C ASP A 252 -12.98 4.22 -9.30
N ILE A 253 -13.13 2.94 -8.92
CA ILE A 253 -13.02 1.83 -9.87
C ILE A 253 -14.09 1.92 -10.97
N VAL A 254 -15.31 2.28 -10.58
CA VAL A 254 -16.44 2.48 -11.53
C VAL A 254 -16.20 3.69 -12.44
N ALA A 255 -15.51 4.73 -11.96
CA ALA A 255 -15.18 5.93 -12.71
C ALA A 255 -14.01 5.77 -13.70
N LEU A 256 -13.28 4.66 -13.65
CA LEU A 256 -12.18 4.38 -14.57
C LEU A 256 -12.65 4.33 -16.04
N PRO A 257 -11.79 4.64 -17.02
CA PRO A 257 -12.14 4.58 -18.44
C PRO A 257 -12.69 3.23 -18.91
N PHE A 258 -12.30 2.15 -18.22
CA PHE A 258 -12.81 0.79 -18.38
C PHE A 258 -12.51 -0.04 -17.11
N LEU A 259 -13.27 -1.11 -16.90
CA LEU A 259 -13.01 -2.01 -15.77
C LEU A 259 -11.68 -2.75 -15.98
N PRO A 260 -10.77 -2.70 -14.99
CA PRO A 260 -9.48 -3.38 -15.06
C PRO A 260 -9.62 -4.87 -14.78
N ARG A 261 -8.58 -5.64 -15.11
CA ARG A 261 -8.45 -7.04 -14.66
C ARG A 261 -7.88 -7.13 -13.26
N THR A 262 -7.09 -6.14 -12.85
CA THR A 262 -6.50 -6.06 -11.51
C THR A 262 -6.33 -4.60 -11.10
N ILE A 263 -6.32 -4.34 -9.79
CA ILE A 263 -6.06 -3.02 -9.19
C ILE A 263 -5.13 -3.12 -7.99
N ASN A 264 -4.42 -2.02 -7.72
CA ASN A 264 -3.67 -1.84 -6.49
C ASN A 264 -4.60 -1.42 -5.34
N VAL A 265 -4.57 -2.16 -4.24
CA VAL A 265 -5.33 -1.85 -3.03
C VAL A 265 -4.37 -1.41 -1.93
N LYS A 266 -4.45 -0.14 -1.54
CA LYS A 266 -3.70 0.43 -0.42
C LYS A 266 -4.64 0.72 0.75
N PRO A 267 -4.61 -0.07 1.82
CA PRO A 267 -5.54 0.08 2.94
C PRO A 267 -5.56 1.48 3.53
N SER A 268 -4.40 2.11 3.69
CA SER A 268 -4.28 3.48 4.19
C SER A 268 -4.94 4.52 3.28
N ARG A 269 -4.88 4.35 1.95
CA ARG A 269 -5.54 5.24 0.98
C ARG A 269 -7.06 5.08 1.00
N ILE A 270 -7.54 3.88 1.24
CA ILE A 270 -8.98 3.60 1.40
C ILE A 270 -9.53 4.11 2.72
N GLY A 271 -8.72 4.09 3.78
CA GLY A 271 -8.93 4.80 5.04
C GLY A 271 -9.83 4.12 6.07
N SER A 272 -10.66 3.13 5.72
CA SER A 272 -11.49 2.43 6.69
C SER A 272 -11.71 0.95 6.34
N TRP A 273 -11.94 0.13 7.37
CA TRP A 273 -12.26 -1.29 7.18
C TRP A 273 -13.49 -1.53 6.33
N LYS A 274 -14.51 -0.70 6.52
CA LYS A 274 -15.78 -0.81 5.75
C LYS A 274 -15.53 -0.65 4.26
N LYS A 275 -14.85 0.42 3.86
CA LYS A 275 -14.51 0.67 2.46
C LYS A 275 -13.56 -0.41 1.91
N LEU A 276 -12.55 -0.81 2.69
CA LEU A 276 -11.55 -1.79 2.27
C LEU A 276 -12.17 -3.15 1.99
N LEU A 277 -12.93 -3.70 2.94
CA LEU A 277 -13.55 -5.01 2.77
C LEU A 277 -14.64 -5.01 1.70
N HIS A 278 -15.38 -3.90 1.58
CA HIS A 278 -16.32 -3.71 0.46
C HIS A 278 -15.61 -3.70 -0.89
N THR A 279 -14.45 -3.05 -1.00
CA THR A 279 -13.66 -3.01 -2.23
C THR A 279 -13.18 -4.42 -2.63
N TYR A 280 -12.67 -5.21 -1.68
CA TYR A 280 -12.28 -6.59 -1.94
C TYR A 280 -13.45 -7.46 -2.41
N GLU A 281 -14.61 -7.38 -1.74
CA GLU A 281 -15.80 -8.14 -2.11
C GLU A 281 -16.32 -7.73 -3.50
N TRP A 282 -16.42 -6.43 -3.75
CA TRP A 282 -16.90 -5.90 -5.02
C TRP A 282 -16.03 -6.32 -6.22
N CYS A 283 -14.71 -6.32 -6.03
CA CYS A 283 -13.76 -6.81 -7.03
C CYS A 283 -13.92 -8.32 -7.26
N ALA A 284 -13.98 -9.10 -6.18
CA ALA A 284 -14.12 -10.55 -6.26
C ALA A 284 -15.40 -11.00 -7.00
N GLU A 285 -16.53 -10.32 -6.76
CA GLU A 285 -17.80 -10.56 -7.44
C GLU A 285 -17.72 -10.34 -8.97
N ARG A 286 -16.74 -9.53 -9.42
CA ARG A 286 -16.55 -9.15 -10.83
C ARG A 286 -15.36 -9.80 -11.48
N GLY A 287 -14.66 -10.68 -10.76
CA GLY A 287 -13.45 -11.36 -11.24
C GLY A 287 -12.27 -10.38 -11.44
N ILE A 288 -12.28 -9.24 -10.74
CA ILE A 288 -11.16 -8.31 -10.71
C ILE A 288 -10.22 -8.76 -9.60
N THR A 289 -8.97 -9.06 -9.93
CA THR A 289 -7.95 -9.41 -8.94
C THR A 289 -7.42 -8.14 -8.26
N ASN A 290 -6.74 -8.32 -7.13
CA ASN A 290 -6.17 -7.22 -6.37
C ASN A 290 -4.71 -7.55 -6.07
N TYR A 291 -3.85 -6.56 -6.06
CA TYR A 291 -2.52 -6.66 -5.47
C TYR A 291 -2.34 -5.56 -4.43
N GLY A 292 -1.56 -5.84 -3.39
CA GLY A 292 -1.36 -4.89 -2.30
C GLY A 292 -0.32 -3.84 -2.63
N GLY A 293 -0.50 -2.65 -2.10
CA GLY A 293 0.50 -1.60 -2.12
C GLY A 293 0.66 -0.94 -0.76
N GLY A 294 1.84 -0.36 -0.54
CA GLY A 294 2.18 0.40 0.66
C GLY A 294 2.35 1.89 0.40
N GLN A 295 2.54 2.63 1.51
CA GLN A 295 2.81 4.06 1.53
C GLN A 295 4.12 4.35 2.30
N SER A 296 5.15 3.54 2.04
CA SER A 296 6.47 3.66 2.72
C SER A 296 6.35 3.59 4.24
N GLU A 297 5.63 2.61 4.74
CA GLU A 297 5.50 2.32 6.17
C GLU A 297 6.87 2.04 6.79
N LEU A 298 7.15 2.63 7.94
CA LEU A 298 8.38 2.42 8.71
C LEU A 298 8.18 1.49 9.92
N GLY A 299 6.93 1.20 10.26
CA GLY A 299 6.55 0.46 11.44
C GLY A 299 5.65 -0.74 11.14
N VAL A 300 4.64 -0.90 12.00
CA VAL A 300 3.71 -2.03 11.98
C VAL A 300 2.90 -2.12 10.69
N GLY A 301 2.63 -1.01 10.04
CA GLY A 301 1.80 -0.93 8.84
C GLY A 301 2.32 -1.84 7.71
N ARG A 302 3.65 -1.96 7.52
CA ARG A 302 4.23 -2.87 6.52
C ARG A 302 3.83 -4.33 6.78
N GLY A 303 3.94 -4.78 8.01
CA GLY A 303 3.50 -6.13 8.40
C GLY A 303 1.99 -6.34 8.27
N GLN A 304 1.19 -5.30 8.56
CA GLN A 304 -0.27 -5.34 8.45
C GLN A 304 -0.73 -5.45 6.99
N ILE A 305 -0.14 -4.69 6.06
CA ILE A 305 -0.49 -4.82 4.63
C ILE A 305 -0.02 -6.16 4.05
N GLN A 306 1.11 -6.69 4.50
CA GLN A 306 1.54 -8.04 4.14
C GLN A 306 0.59 -9.11 4.71
N TYR A 307 0.08 -8.92 5.93
CA TYR A 307 -0.93 -9.80 6.49
C TYR A 307 -2.19 -9.82 5.61
N LEU A 308 -2.72 -8.64 5.26
CA LEU A 308 -3.89 -8.52 4.37
C LEU A 308 -3.62 -9.19 3.02
N ALA A 309 -2.44 -8.98 2.43
CA ALA A 309 -2.06 -9.67 1.21
C ALA A 309 -2.14 -11.18 1.37
N SER A 310 -1.65 -11.76 2.47
CA SER A 310 -1.64 -13.20 2.68
C SER A 310 -3.04 -13.83 2.68
N ILE A 311 -4.07 -13.09 3.08
CA ILE A 311 -5.44 -13.62 3.18
C ILE A 311 -6.37 -13.18 2.02
N PHE A 312 -5.98 -12.20 1.21
CA PHE A 312 -6.81 -11.69 0.11
C PHE A 312 -6.19 -11.87 -1.27
N HIS A 313 -4.87 -11.69 -1.43
CA HIS A 313 -4.20 -11.66 -2.74
C HIS A 313 -2.72 -12.08 -2.70
N GLY A 314 -2.37 -13.08 -1.89
CA GLY A 314 -0.98 -13.48 -1.68
C GLY A 314 -0.23 -13.91 -2.95
N GLY A 315 -0.93 -14.53 -3.90
CA GLY A 315 -0.33 -14.97 -5.17
C GLY A 315 -0.02 -13.88 -6.18
N GLU A 316 -0.53 -12.66 -5.98
CA GLU A 316 -0.36 -11.55 -6.92
C GLU A 316 0.96 -10.79 -6.68
N ALA A 317 1.35 -9.92 -7.62
CA ALA A 317 2.58 -9.13 -7.57
C ALA A 317 2.46 -7.92 -6.61
N ASN A 318 2.46 -8.18 -5.32
CA ASN A 318 2.21 -7.19 -4.28
C ASN A 318 3.38 -6.21 -4.12
N ASP A 319 3.12 -4.91 -4.25
CA ASP A 319 4.10 -3.81 -4.03
C ASP A 319 4.30 -3.55 -2.51
N ILE A 320 4.72 -4.58 -1.81
CA ILE A 320 4.85 -4.60 -0.34
C ILE A 320 6.11 -5.35 0.12
N ALA A 321 7.20 -5.24 -0.63
CA ALA A 321 8.47 -5.86 -0.26
C ALA A 321 8.84 -5.57 1.20
N PRO A 322 9.50 -6.51 1.90
CA PRO A 322 10.10 -6.25 3.20
C PRO A 322 11.07 -5.06 3.15
N SER A 323 11.14 -4.32 4.25
CA SER A 323 12.11 -3.23 4.39
C SER A 323 13.53 -3.73 4.12
N GLY A 324 14.30 -2.93 3.40
CA GLY A 324 15.67 -3.25 3.02
C GLY A 324 15.85 -3.44 1.52
N TYR A 325 14.88 -4.02 0.83
CA TYR A 325 14.96 -4.22 -0.62
C TYR A 325 14.95 -2.92 -1.43
N ASP A 326 14.25 -1.90 -0.96
CA ASP A 326 14.12 -0.56 -1.55
C ASP A 326 15.25 0.41 -1.15
N TRP A 327 16.19 -0.02 -0.30
CA TRP A 327 17.26 0.84 0.16
C TRP A 327 18.33 1.05 -0.93
N LEU A 328 18.94 2.26 -0.95
CA LEU A 328 20.08 2.53 -1.84
C LEU A 328 21.25 1.57 -1.56
N ASP A 329 21.58 1.41 -0.27
CA ASP A 329 22.55 0.44 0.22
C ASP A 329 21.83 -0.81 0.72
N PHE A 330 21.10 -1.51 -0.18
CA PHE A 330 20.38 -2.71 0.21
C PHE A 330 21.38 -3.82 0.64
N PRO A 331 21.05 -4.56 1.73
CA PRO A 331 21.90 -5.67 2.16
C PRO A 331 21.83 -6.82 1.14
N GLU A 332 22.99 -7.25 0.63
CA GLU A 332 23.09 -8.33 -0.36
C GLU A 332 22.83 -9.73 0.22
N THR A 333 22.62 -9.83 1.54
CA THR A 333 22.27 -11.06 2.24
C THR A 333 21.36 -10.76 3.43
N GLY A 334 20.58 -11.75 3.87
CA GLY A 334 19.80 -11.67 5.11
C GLY A 334 18.39 -11.08 4.96
N LEU A 335 17.99 -10.62 3.78
CA LEU A 335 16.58 -10.26 3.57
C LEU A 335 15.73 -11.50 3.30
N PRO A 336 14.44 -11.48 3.67
CA PRO A 336 13.53 -12.59 3.44
C PRO A 336 13.37 -12.92 1.95
N ALA A 337 13.31 -14.21 1.60
CA ALA A 337 13.08 -14.64 0.21
C ALA A 337 11.67 -14.29 -0.30
N ASN A 338 11.52 -14.24 -1.62
CA ASN A 338 10.23 -14.18 -2.32
C ASN A 338 9.85 -15.61 -2.80
N PRO A 339 8.64 -16.12 -2.49
CA PRO A 339 7.57 -15.49 -1.70
C PRO A 339 7.86 -15.45 -0.19
N LEU A 340 7.25 -14.48 0.51
CA LEU A 340 7.28 -14.46 1.97
C LEU A 340 6.41 -15.59 2.54
N PRO A 341 6.87 -16.31 3.58
CA PRO A 341 6.05 -17.30 4.26
C PRO A 341 4.83 -16.62 4.93
N PRO A 342 3.68 -17.31 5.07
CA PRO A 342 2.46 -16.74 5.66
C PRO A 342 2.52 -16.76 7.20
N GLU A 343 3.56 -16.22 7.78
CA GLU A 343 3.78 -16.17 9.23
C GLU A 343 2.98 -15.04 9.85
N ILE A 344 1.92 -15.40 10.58
CA ILE A 344 1.05 -14.45 11.28
C ILE A 344 1.08 -14.68 12.80
N GLU A 345 0.77 -13.64 13.57
CA GLU A 345 0.54 -13.78 15.00
C GLU A 345 -0.80 -14.50 15.27
N PRO A 346 -0.93 -15.23 16.40
CA PRO A 346 -2.12 -16.01 16.73
C PRO A 346 -3.34 -15.13 17.05
N THR A 347 -3.13 -13.84 17.36
CA THR A 347 -4.17 -12.85 17.65
C THR A 347 -3.86 -11.53 16.93
N GLY A 348 -4.90 -10.72 16.68
CA GLY A 348 -4.73 -9.46 15.96
C GLY A 348 -4.58 -9.67 14.45
N PHE A 349 -3.92 -8.71 13.77
CA PHE A 349 -3.57 -8.85 12.35
C PHE A 349 -2.16 -8.34 12.05
N ARG A 350 -1.18 -8.89 12.75
CA ARG A 350 0.25 -8.61 12.55
C ARG A 350 0.96 -9.83 12.00
N ARG A 351 1.98 -9.62 11.20
CA ARG A 351 2.94 -10.67 10.88
C ARG A 351 3.86 -10.90 12.07
N ARG A 352 4.35 -12.15 12.19
CA ARG A 352 5.47 -12.43 13.09
C ARG A 352 6.73 -11.74 12.54
N SER A 353 7.43 -11.04 13.42
CA SER A 353 8.71 -10.37 13.14
C SER A 353 9.87 -11.37 13.15
#